data_7ebc9196d3c08f3037460fa101cf2743
#
_entry.id   7ebc9196d3c08f3037460fa101cf2743
#
_cell.length_a   1.000
_cell.length_b   1.000
_cell.length_c   1.000
_cell.angle_alpha   90.00
_cell.angle_beta   90.00
_cell.angle_gamma   90.00
#
_symmetry.space_group_name_H-M   'P 1'
#
loop_
_entity.id
_entity.type
_entity.pdbx_description
1 polymer ?
#
loop_
_entity_poly.entity_id
_entity_poly.type
_entity_poly.pdbx_seq_one_letter_code
_entity_poly.pdbx_strand_id
1 'polypeptide(L)'
;MKNLYKILASSIAIFAFCACSQEEMPVNQSDNNQSEVVTRSATGIKNIVYIEVNDINPLNAGSYIMDDAPFFDYVILFAANIRGVGSDATLYNNPNVQYILDHKDTLIKPLQDKGIKVLLGLLGDHTGLGFANMNSAQTEQFATAVANAVSQYGLDGVDFDDEWAEYGRNGYPSGSTGSFSNLITALHNKMPNKTITAFNYGYAYELTNVNSYINYGIYAYFNSASWSTGFGMPNSKWAPYTINLNSAPSASSAQLYATQVANKGFGAIGYYDLRANNIVSVLNGVAKGAFKSTCTYDGNSYPKNY
;
A
#
# COMPACT_ATOMS: atom_id res chain seq x y z
N MET A 1 -17.68 -0.74 -66.99
CA MET A 1 -18.27 0.43 -67.67
C MET A 1 -18.07 1.64 -66.78
N LYS A 2 -17.24 2.52 -67.31
CA LYS A 2 -17.33 4.01 -67.29
C LYS A 2 -17.32 4.66 -65.91
N ASN A 3 -16.19 5.27 -65.48
CA ASN A 3 -15.79 6.68 -65.73
C ASN A 3 -16.68 7.69 -64.96
N LEU A 4 -16.21 8.72 -64.24
CA LEU A 4 -15.32 9.80 -64.66
C LEU A 4 -14.99 10.73 -63.48
N TYR A 5 -13.75 11.11 -63.34
CA TYR A 5 -13.08 12.36 -63.02
C TYR A 5 -13.89 13.66 -62.78
N LYS A 6 -13.41 14.51 -61.85
CA LYS A 6 -12.86 15.90 -62.02
C LYS A 6 -12.74 16.56 -60.64
N ILE A 7 -11.62 16.99 -60.14
CA ILE A 7 -10.59 18.04 -60.43
C ILE A 7 -11.07 19.49 -60.19
N LEU A 8 -10.20 20.22 -59.42
CA LEU A 8 -9.90 21.67 -59.34
C LEU A 8 -10.84 22.54 -58.44
N ALA A 9 -10.37 23.58 -57.80
CA ALA A 9 -9.10 24.31 -57.80
C ALA A 9 -8.99 25.23 -56.58
N SER A 10 -7.76 25.55 -56.26
CA SER A 10 -7.18 26.69 -55.52
C SER A 10 -7.97 28.01 -55.46
N SER A 11 -7.87 28.69 -54.32
CA SER A 11 -7.70 30.17 -54.33
C SER A 11 -6.89 30.61 -53.11
N ILE A 12 -5.74 31.14 -53.39
CA ILE A 12 -4.85 31.91 -52.51
C ILE A 12 -5.42 33.33 -52.41
N ALA A 13 -5.53 33.84 -51.16
CA ALA A 13 -5.68 35.26 -50.97
C ALA A 13 -4.69 35.72 -49.89
N ILE A 14 -3.67 36.42 -50.35
CA ILE A 14 -2.73 37.24 -49.56
C ILE A 14 -3.41 38.56 -49.29
N PHE A 15 -3.46 39.01 -48.03
CA PHE A 15 -3.55 40.41 -47.71
C PHE A 15 -2.69 40.81 -46.50
N ALA A 16 -2.13 41.96 -46.64
CA ALA A 16 -0.98 42.54 -46.04
C ALA A 16 -1.18 43.08 -44.60
N PHE A 17 -0.04 43.24 -43.96
CA PHE A 17 0.28 43.99 -42.77
C PHE A 17 -0.58 45.20 -42.43
N CYS A 18 -0.98 45.29 -41.14
CA CYS A 18 -1.03 46.54 -40.44
C CYS A 18 -0.48 46.34 -39.02
N ALA A 19 0.65 46.97 -38.76
CA ALA A 19 1.22 47.11 -37.44
C ALA A 19 0.42 48.15 -36.66
N CYS A 20 -0.02 47.78 -35.45
CA CYS A 20 -0.30 48.75 -34.40
C CYS A 20 0.16 48.17 -33.06
N SER A 21 1.06 48.87 -32.45
CA SER A 21 1.52 48.73 -31.09
C SER A 21 0.37 48.95 -30.12
N GLN A 22 0.24 48.09 -29.08
CA GLN A 22 0.09 48.59 -27.72
C GLN A 22 -0.20 47.52 -26.66
N GLU A 23 0.49 47.74 -25.57
CA GLU A 23 0.19 47.42 -24.18
C GLU A 23 0.18 45.97 -23.75
N GLU A 24 1.30 45.57 -23.14
CA GLU A 24 1.43 44.45 -22.25
C GLU A 24 0.54 44.66 -21.03
N MET A 25 -0.50 43.83 -20.91
CA MET A 25 -1.12 43.60 -19.60
C MET A 25 -0.36 42.50 -18.85
N PRO A 26 -0.16 42.62 -17.55
CA PRO A 26 0.59 41.63 -16.80
C PRO A 26 -0.20 40.32 -16.78
N VAL A 27 0.40 39.29 -17.35
CA VAL A 27 -0.05 37.89 -17.18
C VAL A 27 0.12 37.54 -15.72
N ASN A 28 -1.00 37.41 -15.02
CA ASN A 28 -1.04 36.74 -13.73
C ASN A 28 -0.46 35.33 -13.91
N GLN A 29 0.78 35.15 -13.48
CA GLN A 29 1.34 33.85 -13.21
C GLN A 29 0.52 33.25 -12.06
N SER A 30 -0.47 32.45 -12.37
CA SER A 30 -1.00 31.47 -11.42
C SER A 30 0.15 30.51 -11.13
N ASP A 31 0.72 30.64 -9.94
CA ASP A 31 1.62 29.65 -9.37
C ASP A 31 0.92 28.29 -9.31
N ASN A 32 1.02 27.56 -10.40
CA ASN A 32 0.78 26.12 -10.40
C ASN A 32 2.00 25.47 -9.75
N ASN A 33 2.12 25.59 -8.44
CA ASN A 33 2.92 24.69 -7.62
C ASN A 33 2.21 23.31 -7.55
N GLN A 34 2.07 22.66 -8.69
CA GLN A 34 2.06 21.21 -8.73
C GLN A 34 3.50 20.80 -8.44
N SER A 35 3.77 20.47 -7.16
CA SER A 35 4.96 19.70 -6.84
C SER A 35 4.92 18.44 -7.71
N GLU A 36 5.79 18.37 -8.71
CA GLU A 36 6.04 17.15 -9.47
C GLU A 36 6.33 16.06 -8.43
N VAL A 37 5.41 15.10 -8.32
CA VAL A 37 5.66 13.88 -7.55
C VAL A 37 6.83 13.21 -8.25
N VAL A 38 8.01 13.31 -7.66
CA VAL A 38 9.21 12.64 -8.16
C VAL A 38 8.90 11.18 -8.24
N THR A 39 8.70 10.68 -9.44
CA THR A 39 8.39 9.27 -9.68
C THR A 39 9.60 8.43 -9.32
N ARG A 40 9.47 7.68 -8.25
CA ARG A 40 10.50 6.76 -7.78
C ARG A 40 10.84 5.71 -8.82
N SER A 41 12.14 5.55 -8.95
CA SER A 41 12.89 4.38 -9.38
C SER A 41 12.35 3.64 -10.63
N ALA A 42 13.21 3.59 -11.63
CA ALA A 42 13.04 2.79 -12.86
C ALA A 42 12.77 1.29 -12.61
N THR A 43 12.90 0.77 -11.38
CA THR A 43 12.70 -0.64 -11.05
C THR A 43 11.25 -1.02 -10.80
N GLY A 44 10.37 -0.08 -10.45
CA GLY A 44 8.97 -0.33 -10.09
C GLY A 44 8.78 -1.07 -8.75
N ILE A 45 9.83 -1.44 -8.04
CA ILE A 45 9.78 -2.16 -6.75
C ILE A 45 9.24 -1.23 -5.66
N LYS A 46 8.32 -1.74 -4.83
CA LYS A 46 7.69 -1.02 -3.72
C LYS A 46 8.23 -1.47 -2.37
N ASN A 47 8.42 -0.53 -1.47
CA ASN A 47 8.77 -0.79 -0.07
C ASN A 47 7.51 -0.64 0.79
N ILE A 48 7.06 -1.74 1.44
CA ILE A 48 5.81 -1.82 2.19
C ILE A 48 6.14 -2.11 3.65
N VAL A 49 5.83 -1.19 4.58
CA VAL A 49 6.16 -1.34 6.00
C VAL A 49 4.93 -1.43 6.88
N TYR A 50 4.93 -2.44 7.77
CA TYR A 50 3.99 -2.58 8.87
C TYR A 50 4.50 -1.81 10.07
N ILE A 51 3.67 -0.94 10.61
CA ILE A 51 3.95 -0.14 11.81
C ILE A 51 3.10 -0.65 12.97
N GLU A 52 3.74 -1.20 13.99
CA GLU A 52 3.11 -1.52 15.27
C GLU A 52 2.68 -0.24 15.99
N VAL A 53 1.47 0.24 15.66
CA VAL A 53 1.00 1.55 16.15
C VAL A 53 0.76 1.58 17.66
N ASN A 54 0.74 0.43 18.32
CA ASN A 54 0.72 0.35 19.77
C ASN A 54 2.04 0.84 20.41
N ASP A 55 3.13 0.80 19.66
CA ASP A 55 4.48 1.08 20.13
C ASP A 55 5.12 2.27 19.43
N ILE A 56 4.78 2.52 18.16
CA ILE A 56 5.51 3.46 17.29
C ILE A 56 4.55 4.42 16.59
N ASN A 57 4.95 5.69 16.54
CA ASN A 57 4.28 6.70 15.73
C ASN A 57 4.52 6.44 14.22
N PRO A 58 3.47 6.32 13.39
CA PRO A 58 3.62 6.00 11.97
C PRO A 58 4.42 7.04 11.18
N LEU A 59 4.49 8.30 11.64
CA LEU A 59 5.26 9.36 10.98
C LEU A 59 6.75 9.02 10.85
N ASN A 60 7.29 8.15 11.70
CA ASN A 60 8.70 7.72 11.60
C ASN A 60 9.03 7.05 10.27
N ALA A 61 8.05 6.45 9.59
CA ALA A 61 8.27 5.89 8.26
C ALA A 61 8.63 6.95 7.21
N GLY A 62 8.14 8.18 7.39
CA GLY A 62 8.43 9.31 6.50
C GLY A 62 9.79 9.98 6.69
N SER A 63 10.62 9.48 7.62
CA SER A 63 11.96 10.04 7.93
C SER A 63 13.10 9.37 7.17
N TYR A 64 12.83 8.30 6.43
CA TYR A 64 13.82 7.62 5.59
C TYR A 64 13.64 8.04 4.14
N ILE A 65 14.71 8.54 3.53
CA ILE A 65 14.69 9.20 2.22
C ILE A 65 15.60 8.45 1.24
N MET A 66 15.13 8.27 0.01
CA MET A 66 15.89 7.72 -1.10
C MET A 66 15.51 8.49 -2.37
N ASP A 67 16.51 9.00 -3.09
CA ASP A 67 16.32 9.80 -4.32
C ASP A 67 15.31 10.96 -4.11
N ASP A 68 15.51 11.75 -3.04
CA ASP A 68 14.71 12.91 -2.63
C ASP A 68 13.22 12.60 -2.33
N ALA A 69 12.86 11.32 -2.22
CA ALA A 69 11.52 10.86 -1.86
C ALA A 69 11.56 9.90 -0.65
N PRO A 70 10.43 9.65 0.04
CA PRO A 70 10.41 8.70 1.15
C PRO A 70 10.88 7.30 0.71
N PHE A 71 11.60 6.57 1.52
CA PHE A 71 12.02 5.21 1.22
C PHE A 71 10.85 4.23 1.14
N PHE A 72 9.85 4.38 2.02
CA PHE A 72 8.65 3.55 2.03
C PHE A 72 7.58 4.09 1.10
N ASP A 73 6.98 3.22 0.30
CA ASP A 73 5.85 3.54 -0.60
C ASP A 73 4.50 3.34 0.10
N TYR A 74 4.44 2.37 1.01
CA TYR A 74 3.25 2.01 1.75
C TYR A 74 3.56 1.89 3.24
N VAL A 75 2.68 2.44 4.05
CA VAL A 75 2.61 2.25 5.51
C VAL A 75 1.32 1.51 5.82
N ILE A 76 1.43 0.39 6.52
CA ILE A 76 0.31 -0.37 7.04
C ILE A 76 0.21 -0.06 8.53
N LEU A 77 -0.90 0.59 8.95
CA LEU A 77 -1.22 0.82 10.35
C LEU A 77 -1.65 -0.50 10.99
N PHE A 78 -0.78 -1.12 11.77
CA PHE A 78 -0.97 -2.47 12.28
C PHE A 78 -1.33 -2.45 13.76
N ALA A 79 -2.57 -2.91 14.16
CA ALA A 79 -3.64 -3.30 13.28
C ALA A 79 -5.01 -2.99 13.91
N ALA A 80 -6.01 -2.83 13.06
CA ALA A 80 -7.41 -3.01 13.42
C ALA A 80 -7.79 -4.50 13.37
N ASN A 81 -8.92 -4.87 13.96
CA ASN A 81 -9.27 -6.28 14.09
C ASN A 81 -10.65 -6.60 13.51
N ILE A 82 -10.77 -7.81 12.95
CA ILE A 82 -12.07 -8.44 12.80
C ILE A 82 -12.47 -9.06 14.14
N ARG A 83 -13.63 -8.68 14.65
CA ARG A 83 -14.15 -9.18 15.93
C ARG A 83 -15.54 -9.76 15.76
N GLY A 84 -15.72 -10.99 16.26
CA GLY A 84 -17.04 -11.59 16.39
C GLY A 84 -17.77 -11.10 17.64
N VAL A 85 -19.01 -10.60 17.48
CA VAL A 85 -19.88 -10.19 18.56
C VAL A 85 -21.26 -10.82 18.36
N GLY A 86 -21.52 -11.94 19.03
CA GLY A 86 -22.73 -12.73 18.79
C GLY A 86 -22.78 -13.25 17.34
N SER A 87 -23.77 -12.83 16.56
CA SER A 87 -23.88 -13.16 15.14
C SER A 87 -23.14 -12.22 14.20
N ASP A 88 -22.58 -11.13 14.72
CA ASP A 88 -22.04 -10.03 13.91
C ASP A 88 -20.54 -10.13 13.71
N ALA A 89 -20.08 -9.65 12.53
CA ALA A 89 -18.68 -9.40 12.21
C ALA A 89 -18.40 -7.89 12.26
N THR A 90 -17.61 -7.44 13.23
CA THR A 90 -17.35 -6.03 13.46
C THR A 90 -15.90 -5.65 13.17
N LEU A 91 -15.69 -4.44 12.67
CA LEU A 91 -14.37 -3.81 12.63
C LEU A 91 -14.11 -3.17 13.99
N TYR A 92 -13.07 -3.61 14.66
CA TYR A 92 -12.65 -3.06 15.95
C TYR A 92 -11.29 -2.38 15.84
N ASN A 93 -11.25 -1.14 16.26
CA ASN A 93 -10.02 -0.38 16.41
C ASN A 93 -9.66 -0.35 17.89
N ASN A 94 -8.46 -0.80 18.25
CA ASN A 94 -7.95 -0.55 19.58
C ASN A 94 -7.73 0.96 19.81
N PRO A 95 -7.55 1.44 21.05
CA PRO A 95 -7.42 2.88 21.31
C PRO A 95 -6.32 3.60 20.53
N ASN A 96 -5.18 2.94 20.25
CA ASN A 96 -4.09 3.54 19.49
C ASN A 96 -4.44 3.67 17.99
N VAL A 97 -5.02 2.64 17.39
CA VAL A 97 -5.51 2.70 16.00
C VAL A 97 -6.58 3.78 15.88
N GLN A 98 -7.57 3.80 16.80
CA GLN A 98 -8.65 4.79 16.77
C GLN A 98 -8.09 6.21 16.92
N TYR A 99 -7.12 6.41 17.81
CA TYR A 99 -6.48 7.73 17.98
C TYR A 99 -5.84 8.21 16.67
N ILE A 100 -5.09 7.35 15.98
CA ILE A 100 -4.45 7.71 14.69
C ILE A 100 -5.50 8.07 13.65
N LEU A 101 -6.58 7.31 13.56
CA LEU A 101 -7.68 7.56 12.61
C LEU A 101 -8.38 8.90 12.91
N ASP A 102 -8.66 9.18 14.17
CA ASP A 102 -9.29 10.44 14.61
C ASP A 102 -8.37 11.66 14.40
N HIS A 103 -7.05 11.44 14.41
CA HIS A 103 -6.04 12.48 14.19
C HIS A 103 -5.39 12.35 12.79
N LYS A 104 -6.18 11.92 11.79
CA LYS A 104 -5.69 11.68 10.42
C LYS A 104 -4.95 12.85 9.80
N ASP A 105 -5.38 14.08 10.10
CA ASP A 105 -4.78 15.29 9.52
C ASP A 105 -3.34 15.52 10.02
N THR A 106 -2.98 14.98 11.17
CA THR A 106 -1.64 15.10 11.78
C THR A 106 -0.82 13.82 11.77
N LEU A 107 -1.43 12.63 11.60
CA LEU A 107 -0.74 11.34 11.67
C LEU A 107 -0.80 10.52 10.38
N ILE A 108 -1.78 10.77 9.50
CA ILE A 108 -1.94 10.08 8.22
C ILE A 108 -1.60 10.99 7.05
N LYS A 109 -2.25 12.15 7.00
CA LYS A 109 -2.08 13.11 5.91
C LYS A 109 -0.62 13.51 5.66
N PRO A 110 0.24 13.77 6.66
CA PRO A 110 1.65 14.10 6.41
C PRO A 110 2.43 13.00 5.70
N LEU A 111 2.06 11.72 5.88
CA LEU A 111 2.64 10.61 5.13
C LEU A 111 2.15 10.64 3.67
N GLN A 112 0.84 10.84 3.48
CA GLN A 112 0.24 10.93 2.15
C GLN A 112 0.75 12.14 1.36
N ASP A 113 0.96 13.29 2.02
CA ASP A 113 1.54 14.49 1.40
C ASP A 113 2.99 14.27 0.93
N LYS A 114 3.71 13.33 1.54
CA LYS A 114 5.03 12.86 1.06
C LYS A 114 4.93 11.81 -0.07
N GLY A 115 3.72 11.39 -0.46
CA GLY A 115 3.50 10.37 -1.48
C GLY A 115 3.48 8.94 -0.96
N ILE A 116 3.47 8.73 0.36
CA ILE A 116 3.32 7.41 0.98
C ILE A 116 1.84 7.04 1.03
N LYS A 117 1.46 5.87 0.59
CA LYS A 117 0.11 5.35 0.76
C LYS A 117 -0.07 4.73 2.14
N VAL A 118 -1.18 5.05 2.80
CA VAL A 118 -1.48 4.58 4.17
C VAL A 118 -2.63 3.61 4.12
N LEU A 119 -2.37 2.36 4.52
CA LEU A 119 -3.34 1.26 4.56
C LEU A 119 -3.71 0.93 6.01
N LEU A 120 -4.94 0.46 6.23
CA LEU A 120 -5.34 -0.14 7.50
C LEU A 120 -5.03 -1.63 7.49
N GLY A 121 -4.17 -2.08 8.38
CA GLY A 121 -3.94 -3.51 8.62
C GLY A 121 -5.14 -4.13 9.33
N LEU A 122 -5.57 -5.29 8.88
CA LEU A 122 -6.68 -6.05 9.42
C LEU A 122 -6.17 -7.40 9.95
N LEU A 123 -6.50 -7.73 11.19
CA LEU A 123 -6.00 -8.89 11.93
C LEU A 123 -7.14 -9.58 12.69
N GLY A 124 -7.02 -10.85 13.02
CA GLY A 124 -7.94 -11.54 13.93
C GLY A 124 -7.88 -11.00 15.37
N ASP A 125 -8.89 -11.33 16.19
CA ASP A 125 -9.01 -10.80 17.57
C ASP A 125 -9.35 -11.90 18.60
N HIS A 126 -8.85 -13.11 18.42
CA HIS A 126 -9.05 -14.25 19.33
C HIS A 126 -10.52 -14.59 19.62
N THR A 127 -11.46 -14.08 18.83
CA THR A 127 -12.91 -14.28 19.05
C THR A 127 -13.47 -15.53 18.40
N GLY A 128 -12.69 -16.22 17.57
CA GLY A 128 -13.13 -17.37 16.78
C GLY A 128 -13.66 -17.00 15.39
N LEU A 129 -14.00 -15.72 15.17
CA LEU A 129 -14.37 -15.19 13.87
C LEU A 129 -13.15 -14.55 13.19
N GLY A 130 -12.97 -14.82 11.90
CA GLY A 130 -11.91 -14.26 11.07
C GLY A 130 -12.32 -14.24 9.60
N PHE A 131 -11.36 -13.96 8.71
CA PHE A 131 -11.66 -13.78 7.28
C PHE A 131 -12.15 -15.05 6.60
N ALA A 132 -11.76 -16.24 7.09
CA ALA A 132 -12.04 -17.53 6.46
C ALA A 132 -13.27 -18.26 7.00
N ASN A 133 -14.09 -17.67 7.89
CA ASN A 133 -15.26 -18.36 8.42
C ASN A 133 -16.54 -17.51 8.52
N MET A 134 -16.57 -16.36 7.85
CA MET A 134 -17.77 -15.54 7.79
C MET A 134 -18.82 -16.16 6.87
N ASN A 135 -20.10 -16.07 7.28
CA ASN A 135 -21.21 -16.25 6.38
C ASN A 135 -21.45 -14.99 5.50
N SER A 136 -22.35 -15.08 4.53
CA SER A 136 -22.59 -13.98 3.58
C SER A 136 -23.03 -12.67 4.23
N ALA A 137 -23.85 -12.73 5.31
CA ALA A 137 -24.30 -11.55 6.02
C ALA A 137 -23.14 -10.88 6.78
N GLN A 138 -22.32 -11.69 7.46
CA GLN A 138 -21.10 -11.23 8.15
C GLN A 138 -20.07 -10.65 7.18
N THR A 139 -19.89 -11.27 6.00
CA THR A 139 -18.99 -10.76 4.94
C THR A 139 -19.44 -9.38 4.48
N GLU A 140 -20.73 -9.20 4.19
CA GLU A 140 -21.28 -7.92 3.74
C GLU A 140 -21.18 -6.84 4.84
N GLN A 141 -21.49 -7.20 6.09
CA GLN A 141 -21.40 -6.33 7.26
C GLN A 141 -19.95 -5.85 7.47
N PHE A 142 -18.98 -6.77 7.50
CA PHE A 142 -17.58 -6.44 7.72
C PHE A 142 -17.00 -5.64 6.56
N ALA A 143 -17.27 -6.05 5.31
CA ALA A 143 -16.81 -5.33 4.13
C ALA A 143 -17.35 -3.89 4.10
N THR A 144 -18.62 -3.68 4.52
CA THR A 144 -19.21 -2.34 4.61
C THR A 144 -18.53 -1.51 5.70
N ALA A 145 -18.27 -2.09 6.87
CA ALA A 145 -17.60 -1.39 7.96
C ALA A 145 -16.18 -0.96 7.56
N VAL A 146 -15.43 -1.85 6.91
CA VAL A 146 -14.06 -1.57 6.41
C VAL A 146 -14.07 -0.49 5.33
N ALA A 147 -14.95 -0.59 4.33
CA ALA A 147 -15.05 0.39 3.26
C ALA A 147 -15.44 1.79 3.78
N ASN A 148 -16.35 1.85 4.76
CA ASN A 148 -16.72 3.09 5.43
C ASN A 148 -15.53 3.70 6.19
N ALA A 149 -14.75 2.90 6.92
CA ALA A 149 -13.56 3.38 7.62
C ALA A 149 -12.52 3.92 6.63
N VAL A 150 -12.23 3.20 5.54
CA VAL A 150 -11.30 3.66 4.49
C VAL A 150 -11.75 5.00 3.92
N SER A 151 -13.04 5.16 3.64
CA SER A 151 -13.60 6.42 3.11
C SER A 151 -13.56 7.55 4.14
N GLN A 152 -14.04 7.31 5.37
CA GLN A 152 -14.16 8.29 6.44
C GLN A 152 -12.80 8.87 6.83
N TYR A 153 -11.80 8.01 6.91
CA TYR A 153 -10.46 8.41 7.36
C TYR A 153 -9.51 8.75 6.21
N GLY A 154 -9.97 8.65 4.96
CA GLY A 154 -9.18 9.01 3.78
C GLY A 154 -8.00 8.07 3.53
N LEU A 155 -8.10 6.80 3.95
CA LEU A 155 -7.06 5.81 3.76
C LEU A 155 -6.94 5.39 2.29
N ASP A 156 -5.75 4.91 1.91
CA ASP A 156 -5.47 4.45 0.55
C ASP A 156 -5.89 3.01 0.30
N GLY A 157 -6.27 2.27 1.34
CA GLY A 157 -6.73 0.89 1.23
C GLY A 157 -6.57 0.10 2.52
N VAL A 158 -6.44 -1.22 2.36
CA VAL A 158 -6.33 -2.17 3.46
C VAL A 158 -5.27 -3.23 3.20
N ASP A 159 -4.79 -3.84 4.28
CA ASP A 159 -3.95 -5.03 4.27
C ASP A 159 -4.60 -6.13 5.10
N PHE A 160 -4.39 -7.38 4.70
CA PHE A 160 -4.92 -8.55 5.39
C PHE A 160 -3.80 -9.41 5.96
N ASP A 161 -3.86 -9.67 7.26
CA ASP A 161 -3.06 -10.65 7.95
C ASP A 161 -3.98 -11.66 8.65
N ASP A 162 -4.06 -12.88 8.13
CA ASP A 162 -4.95 -13.92 8.65
C ASP A 162 -4.30 -14.68 9.82
N GLU A 163 -3.99 -13.93 10.87
CA GLU A 163 -3.51 -14.46 12.14
C GLU A 163 -4.51 -14.19 13.27
N TRP A 164 -4.39 -14.92 14.36
CA TRP A 164 -5.08 -14.70 15.64
C TRP A 164 -6.61 -14.79 15.62
N ALA A 165 -7.22 -15.23 14.55
CA ALA A 165 -8.69 -15.42 14.51
C ALA A 165 -9.16 -16.54 15.46
N GLU A 166 -8.32 -17.54 15.69
CA GLU A 166 -8.63 -18.74 16.50
C GLU A 166 -9.89 -19.46 16.03
N TYR A 167 -9.97 -19.73 14.74
CA TYR A 167 -11.09 -20.38 14.07
C TYR A 167 -11.63 -21.60 14.83
N GLY A 168 -12.96 -21.72 14.91
CA GLY A 168 -13.64 -22.81 15.61
C GLY A 168 -13.86 -22.58 17.11
N ARG A 169 -13.47 -21.42 17.65
CA ARG A 169 -13.73 -21.05 19.06
C ARG A 169 -15.03 -20.26 19.21
N ASN A 170 -15.50 -20.20 20.47
CA ASN A 170 -16.64 -19.37 20.90
C ASN A 170 -17.92 -19.58 20.08
N GLY A 171 -18.13 -20.80 19.55
CA GLY A 171 -19.29 -21.14 18.74
C GLY A 171 -19.21 -20.71 17.26
N TYR A 172 -18.14 -20.09 16.84
CA TYR A 172 -17.89 -19.83 15.42
C TYR A 172 -17.37 -21.10 14.72
N PRO A 173 -17.66 -21.25 13.40
CA PRO A 173 -17.16 -22.41 12.65
C PRO A 173 -15.64 -22.36 12.49
N SER A 174 -15.06 -23.51 12.17
CA SER A 174 -13.69 -23.58 11.65
C SER A 174 -13.57 -22.79 10.35
N GLY A 175 -12.36 -22.46 9.92
CA GLY A 175 -12.13 -21.84 8.63
C GLY A 175 -12.68 -22.69 7.49
N SER A 176 -13.28 -22.08 6.50
CA SER A 176 -13.89 -22.72 5.33
C SER A 176 -13.40 -22.06 4.05
N THR A 177 -13.30 -22.86 3.00
CA THR A 177 -12.89 -22.34 1.69
C THR A 177 -13.92 -21.37 1.12
N GLY A 178 -13.44 -20.30 0.52
CA GLY A 178 -14.24 -19.31 -0.18
C GLY A 178 -14.66 -18.08 0.64
N SER A 179 -14.65 -18.15 1.98
CA SER A 179 -15.05 -17.00 2.82
C SER A 179 -14.11 -15.81 2.63
N PHE A 180 -12.82 -16.02 2.66
CA PHE A 180 -11.84 -14.95 2.48
C PHE A 180 -11.91 -14.36 1.05
N SER A 181 -12.03 -15.20 0.03
CA SER A 181 -12.23 -14.74 -1.36
C SER A 181 -13.49 -13.90 -1.54
N ASN A 182 -14.58 -14.28 -0.87
CA ASN A 182 -15.83 -13.52 -0.90
C ASN A 182 -15.66 -12.14 -0.25
N LEU A 183 -14.92 -12.06 0.86
CA LEU A 183 -14.59 -10.78 1.51
C LEU A 183 -13.80 -9.85 0.58
N ILE A 184 -12.74 -10.36 -0.06
CA ILE A 184 -11.94 -9.58 -1.02
C ILE A 184 -12.82 -9.08 -2.17
N THR A 185 -13.69 -9.94 -2.70
CA THR A 185 -14.64 -9.56 -3.76
C THR A 185 -15.59 -8.46 -3.32
N ALA A 186 -16.18 -8.58 -2.12
CA ALA A 186 -17.08 -7.58 -1.56
C ALA A 186 -16.38 -6.22 -1.37
N LEU A 187 -15.14 -6.23 -0.87
CA LEU A 187 -14.34 -5.02 -0.68
C LEU A 187 -13.95 -4.38 -2.01
N HIS A 188 -13.50 -5.17 -2.99
CA HIS A 188 -13.20 -4.64 -4.32
C HIS A 188 -14.40 -3.94 -4.93
N ASN A 189 -15.61 -4.52 -4.80
CA ASN A 189 -16.83 -3.91 -5.32
C ASN A 189 -17.21 -2.60 -4.60
N LYS A 190 -16.94 -2.50 -3.28
CA LYS A 190 -17.25 -1.31 -2.48
C LYS A 190 -16.18 -0.21 -2.63
N MET A 191 -14.95 -0.57 -2.90
CA MET A 191 -13.83 0.37 -3.00
C MET A 191 -12.84 0.00 -4.14
N PRO A 192 -13.31 0.00 -5.41
CA PRO A 192 -12.58 -0.58 -6.56
C PRO A 192 -11.22 0.12 -6.85
N ASN A 193 -11.05 1.38 -6.39
CA ASN A 193 -9.84 2.17 -6.62
C ASN A 193 -8.88 2.18 -5.42
N LYS A 194 -9.19 1.40 -4.38
CA LYS A 194 -8.35 1.32 -3.18
C LYS A 194 -7.40 0.14 -3.25
N THR A 195 -6.23 0.31 -2.62
CA THR A 195 -5.22 -0.75 -2.55
C THR A 195 -5.67 -1.87 -1.62
N ILE A 196 -5.50 -3.10 -2.06
CA ILE A 196 -5.65 -4.30 -1.21
C ILE A 196 -4.32 -5.04 -1.23
N THR A 197 -3.74 -5.31 -0.06
CA THR A 197 -2.57 -6.16 0.11
C THR A 197 -2.90 -7.34 1.01
N ALA A 198 -2.10 -8.40 0.95
CA ALA A 198 -2.31 -9.57 1.78
C ALA A 198 -0.98 -10.21 2.18
N PHE A 199 -0.82 -10.47 3.48
CA PHE A 199 0.24 -11.27 4.04
C PHE A 199 -0.04 -12.76 3.79
N ASN A 200 0.95 -13.50 3.30
CA ASN A 200 0.75 -14.89 2.88
C ASN A 200 0.78 -15.86 4.06
N TYR A 201 -0.21 -15.73 4.92
CA TYR A 201 -0.38 -16.56 6.11
C TYR A 201 -1.82 -17.08 6.24
N GLY A 202 -2.04 -18.05 7.13
CA GLY A 202 -3.36 -18.60 7.39
C GLY A 202 -4.07 -19.12 6.14
N TYR A 203 -5.28 -18.62 5.90
CA TYR A 203 -6.11 -18.98 4.75
C TYR A 203 -5.84 -18.13 3.50
N ALA A 204 -4.74 -17.36 3.45
CA ALA A 204 -4.42 -16.54 2.26
C ALA A 204 -4.31 -17.35 0.95
N TYR A 205 -4.10 -18.67 1.01
CA TYR A 205 -4.13 -19.53 -0.18
C TYR A 205 -5.48 -19.51 -0.92
N GLU A 206 -6.59 -19.17 -0.24
CA GLU A 206 -7.91 -19.00 -0.86
C GLU A 206 -7.97 -17.83 -1.84
N LEU A 207 -7.05 -16.88 -1.74
CA LEU A 207 -7.03 -15.67 -2.56
C LEU A 207 -6.64 -15.93 -4.02
N THR A 208 -6.31 -17.16 -4.38
CA THR A 208 -5.92 -17.55 -5.75
C THR A 208 -6.97 -17.14 -6.80
N ASN A 209 -8.26 -17.26 -6.47
CA ASN A 209 -9.34 -16.94 -7.42
C ASN A 209 -9.67 -15.44 -7.52
N VAL A 210 -9.13 -14.62 -6.61
CA VAL A 210 -9.37 -13.18 -6.51
C VAL A 210 -8.07 -12.36 -6.51
N ASN A 211 -6.96 -12.99 -6.87
CA ASN A 211 -5.64 -12.36 -6.88
C ASN A 211 -5.53 -11.14 -7.81
N SER A 212 -6.41 -11.04 -8.82
CA SER A 212 -6.51 -9.86 -9.68
C SER A 212 -6.92 -8.59 -8.92
N TYR A 213 -7.65 -8.73 -7.81
CA TYR A 213 -8.07 -7.63 -6.94
C TYR A 213 -7.01 -7.23 -5.92
N ILE A 214 -5.94 -8.03 -5.79
CA ILE A 214 -4.84 -7.79 -4.85
C ILE A 214 -3.71 -7.06 -5.56
N ASN A 215 -3.26 -5.98 -4.96
CA ASN A 215 -2.18 -5.16 -5.49
C ASN A 215 -0.81 -5.76 -5.18
N TYR A 216 -0.60 -6.23 -3.95
CA TYR A 216 0.62 -6.92 -3.53
C TYR A 216 0.32 -8.05 -2.55
N GLY A 217 0.97 -9.20 -2.77
CA GLY A 217 1.10 -10.26 -1.78
C GLY A 217 2.46 -10.20 -1.11
N ILE A 218 2.54 -10.56 0.16
CA ILE A 218 3.72 -10.39 1.00
C ILE A 218 4.08 -11.73 1.65
N TYR A 219 5.34 -12.16 1.50
CA TYR A 219 5.86 -13.40 2.08
C TYR A 219 5.95 -13.31 3.61
N ALA A 220 5.45 -14.34 4.30
CA ALA A 220 5.18 -14.30 5.74
C ALA A 220 6.37 -14.58 6.67
N TYR A 221 7.55 -14.97 6.16
CA TYR A 221 8.67 -15.32 7.03
C TYR A 221 9.76 -14.26 6.97
N PHE A 222 10.03 -13.64 8.13
CA PHE A 222 10.95 -12.52 8.24
C PHE A 222 12.42 -12.92 8.10
N ASN A 223 13.23 -11.98 7.61
CA ASN A 223 14.68 -12.09 7.42
C ASN A 223 15.10 -13.25 6.50
N SER A 224 14.16 -13.79 5.75
CA SER A 224 14.36 -14.83 4.74
C SER A 224 13.61 -14.48 3.45
N ALA A 225 13.88 -15.18 2.37
CA ALA A 225 13.21 -14.97 1.11
C ALA A 225 12.69 -16.29 0.52
N SER A 226 11.52 -16.23 -0.13
CA SER A 226 11.03 -17.29 -0.99
C SER A 226 10.87 -16.77 -2.41
N TRP A 227 11.49 -17.44 -3.36
CA TRP A 227 11.43 -17.05 -4.77
C TRP A 227 10.22 -17.63 -5.50
N SER A 228 9.28 -18.21 -4.75
CA SER A 228 7.96 -18.62 -5.23
C SER A 228 6.91 -17.65 -4.70
N THR A 229 5.91 -17.34 -5.52
CA THR A 229 4.79 -16.48 -5.12
C THR A 229 3.71 -17.32 -4.41
N GLY A 230 2.92 -16.67 -3.54
CA GLY A 230 1.71 -17.26 -2.95
C GLY A 230 0.48 -16.95 -3.80
N PHE A 231 -0.60 -17.67 -3.54
CA PHE A 231 -1.95 -17.53 -4.13
C PHE A 231 -1.98 -17.06 -5.59
N GLY A 232 -1.05 -17.59 -6.42
CA GLY A 232 -1.04 -17.35 -7.86
C GLY A 232 -0.66 -15.93 -8.29
N MET A 233 -0.05 -15.13 -7.41
CA MET A 233 0.39 -13.77 -7.75
C MET A 233 1.54 -13.79 -8.76
N PRO A 234 1.59 -12.83 -9.70
CA PRO A 234 2.79 -12.65 -10.52
C PRO A 234 3.93 -12.03 -9.71
N ASN A 235 5.18 -12.28 -10.11
CA ASN A 235 6.36 -11.70 -9.45
C ASN A 235 6.24 -10.18 -9.27
N SER A 236 5.76 -9.47 -10.29
CA SER A 236 5.61 -8.01 -10.27
C SER A 236 4.63 -7.45 -9.22
N LYS A 237 3.87 -8.33 -8.58
CA LYS A 237 2.93 -8.00 -7.48
C LYS A 237 3.27 -8.77 -6.20
N TRP A 238 4.50 -9.22 -6.03
CA TRP A 238 4.90 -10.04 -4.90
C TRP A 238 6.12 -9.48 -4.18
N ALA A 239 6.07 -9.48 -2.84
CA ALA A 239 7.19 -9.22 -1.96
C ALA A 239 7.76 -10.57 -1.47
N PRO A 240 8.82 -11.12 -2.08
CA PRO A 240 9.39 -12.42 -1.73
C PRO A 240 10.31 -12.35 -0.52
N TYR A 241 10.68 -11.15 -0.09
CA TYR A 241 11.60 -10.86 0.99
C TYR A 241 10.95 -9.89 1.98
N THR A 242 10.90 -10.28 3.24
CA THR A 242 10.33 -9.48 4.32
C THR A 242 11.34 -9.35 5.45
N ILE A 243 11.59 -8.12 5.91
CA ILE A 243 12.60 -7.78 6.91
C ILE A 243 11.91 -7.41 8.22
N ASN A 244 12.24 -8.09 9.32
CA ASN A 244 11.92 -7.61 10.66
C ASN A 244 12.96 -6.56 11.06
N LEU A 245 12.55 -5.29 11.19
CA LEU A 245 13.44 -4.17 11.44
C LEU A 245 13.90 -4.09 12.91
N ASN A 246 13.16 -4.71 13.83
CA ASN A 246 13.56 -4.80 15.25
C ASN A 246 14.66 -5.85 15.49
N SER A 247 14.74 -6.86 14.61
CA SER A 247 15.82 -7.87 14.59
C SER A 247 16.47 -7.94 13.21
N ALA A 248 16.84 -6.79 12.68
CA ALA A 248 17.23 -6.62 11.29
C ALA A 248 18.49 -7.43 10.91
N PRO A 249 18.55 -7.94 9.69
CA PRO A 249 19.76 -8.61 9.18
C PRO A 249 20.87 -7.59 8.97
N SER A 250 22.09 -8.07 8.68
CA SER A 250 23.17 -7.17 8.28
C SER A 250 22.83 -6.42 6.98
N ALA A 251 23.39 -5.21 6.81
CA ALA A 251 23.22 -4.44 5.58
C ALA A 251 23.68 -5.21 4.32
N SER A 252 24.71 -6.03 4.44
CA SER A 252 25.19 -6.88 3.33
C SER A 252 24.21 -7.99 2.98
N SER A 253 23.58 -8.63 3.97
CA SER A 253 22.52 -9.62 3.72
C SER A 253 21.30 -8.97 3.10
N ALA A 254 20.88 -7.80 3.60
CA ALA A 254 19.77 -7.04 3.04
C ALA A 254 20.05 -6.65 1.57
N GLN A 255 21.27 -6.20 1.27
CA GLN A 255 21.68 -5.88 -0.10
C GLN A 255 21.65 -7.12 -1.02
N LEU A 256 22.15 -8.26 -0.56
CA LEU A 256 22.16 -9.50 -1.33
C LEU A 256 20.74 -9.93 -1.72
N TYR A 257 19.82 -10.01 -0.76
CA TYR A 257 18.43 -10.40 -1.03
C TYR A 257 17.70 -9.36 -1.89
N ALA A 258 17.86 -8.07 -1.61
CA ALA A 258 17.25 -7.01 -2.41
C ALA A 258 17.75 -7.02 -3.87
N THR A 259 19.03 -7.34 -4.12
CA THR A 259 19.56 -7.54 -5.46
C THR A 259 18.83 -8.69 -6.18
N GLN A 260 18.56 -9.78 -5.47
CA GLN A 260 17.82 -10.91 -6.07
C GLN A 260 16.35 -10.56 -6.34
N VAL A 261 15.70 -9.78 -5.46
CA VAL A 261 14.35 -9.26 -5.70
C VAL A 261 14.29 -8.53 -7.05
N ALA A 262 15.22 -7.59 -7.27
CA ALA A 262 15.30 -6.83 -8.52
C ALA A 262 15.60 -7.74 -9.72
N ASN A 263 16.61 -8.60 -9.63
CA ASN A 263 17.06 -9.44 -10.74
C ASN A 263 15.98 -10.48 -11.18
N LYS A 264 15.12 -10.88 -10.26
CA LYS A 264 14.04 -11.85 -10.52
C LYS A 264 12.70 -11.18 -10.90
N GLY A 265 12.66 -9.85 -11.00
CA GLY A 265 11.47 -9.09 -11.41
C GLY A 265 10.34 -9.09 -10.38
N PHE A 266 10.67 -9.18 -9.09
CA PHE A 266 9.68 -9.04 -8.04
C PHE A 266 9.31 -7.57 -7.81
N GLY A 267 8.04 -7.33 -7.42
CA GLY A 267 7.46 -6.00 -7.38
C GLY A 267 7.48 -5.31 -6.03
N ALA A 268 7.87 -5.99 -4.95
CA ALA A 268 7.91 -5.37 -3.63
C ALA A 268 8.91 -6.03 -2.67
N ILE A 269 9.22 -5.31 -1.58
CA ILE A 269 9.92 -5.80 -0.38
C ILE A 269 9.06 -5.41 0.82
N GLY A 270 8.80 -6.36 1.73
CA GLY A 270 8.07 -6.15 2.96
C GLY A 270 8.98 -5.78 4.13
N TYR A 271 8.46 -5.02 5.08
CA TYR A 271 9.15 -4.66 6.31
C TYR A 271 8.16 -4.72 7.47
N TYR A 272 8.62 -5.17 8.61
CA TYR A 272 7.83 -5.27 9.83
C TYR A 272 8.58 -4.63 11.00
N ASP A 273 7.81 -4.08 11.94
CA ASP A 273 8.27 -3.62 13.25
C ASP A 273 9.35 -2.53 13.16
N LEU A 274 9.06 -1.47 12.40
CA LEU A 274 9.87 -0.26 12.42
C LEU A 274 9.90 0.32 13.84
N ARG A 275 11.07 0.34 14.44
CA ARG A 275 11.30 0.93 15.77
C ARG A 275 11.97 2.30 15.62
N ALA A 276 12.00 3.07 16.71
CA ALA A 276 12.67 4.38 16.74
C ALA A 276 14.21 4.27 16.69
N ASN A 277 14.75 3.09 16.41
CA ASN A 277 16.18 2.83 16.27
C ASN A 277 16.66 3.23 14.88
N ASN A 278 17.90 3.65 14.79
CA ASN A 278 18.52 3.95 13.51
C ASN A 278 18.73 2.68 12.68
N ILE A 279 17.86 2.45 11.72
CA ILE A 279 17.90 1.30 10.79
C ILE A 279 18.42 1.69 9.40
N VAL A 280 18.93 2.91 9.23
CA VAL A 280 19.37 3.43 7.93
C VAL A 280 20.41 2.51 7.26
N SER A 281 21.25 1.83 8.04
CA SER A 281 22.24 0.90 7.51
C SER A 281 21.62 -0.25 6.72
N VAL A 282 20.57 -0.86 7.26
CA VAL A 282 19.83 -1.97 6.61
C VAL A 282 19.06 -1.48 5.40
N LEU A 283 18.32 -0.36 5.55
CA LEU A 283 17.57 0.25 4.44
C LEU A 283 18.53 0.68 3.30
N ASN A 284 19.72 1.16 3.65
CA ASN A 284 20.76 1.48 2.67
C ASN A 284 21.30 0.23 1.94
N GLY A 285 21.38 -0.90 2.64
CA GLY A 285 21.65 -2.20 1.99
C GLY A 285 20.60 -2.53 0.93
N VAL A 286 19.32 -2.40 1.28
CA VAL A 286 18.21 -2.60 0.33
C VAL A 286 18.28 -1.59 -0.82
N ALA A 287 18.49 -0.30 -0.53
CA ALA A 287 18.59 0.76 -1.54
C ALA A 287 19.68 0.45 -2.58
N LYS A 288 20.87 0.05 -2.12
CA LYS A 288 21.99 -0.36 -3.00
C LYS A 288 21.66 -1.60 -3.82
N GLY A 289 21.00 -2.58 -3.21
CA GLY A 289 20.68 -3.86 -3.85
C GLY A 289 19.62 -3.73 -4.93
N ALA A 290 18.46 -3.23 -4.56
CA ALA A 290 17.28 -3.21 -5.42
C ALA A 290 17.20 -1.97 -6.32
N PHE A 291 17.68 -0.81 -5.85
CA PHE A 291 17.42 0.48 -6.50
C PHE A 291 18.68 1.14 -7.08
N LYS A 292 19.87 0.63 -6.76
CA LYS A 292 21.17 1.25 -7.12
C LYS A 292 21.30 2.66 -6.55
N SER A 293 20.69 2.90 -5.42
CA SER A 293 20.61 4.19 -4.75
C SER A 293 21.10 4.12 -3.30
N THR A 294 20.89 5.19 -2.55
CA THR A 294 21.29 5.32 -1.15
C THR A 294 20.11 5.79 -0.33
N CYS A 295 19.86 5.11 0.80
CA CYS A 295 18.88 5.55 1.79
C CYS A 295 19.56 6.41 2.86
N THR A 296 18.96 7.53 3.22
CA THR A 296 19.39 8.42 4.29
C THR A 296 18.26 8.59 5.31
N TYR A 297 18.60 9.10 6.50
CA TYR A 297 17.66 9.46 7.53
C TYR A 297 17.66 10.99 7.69
N ASP A 298 16.48 11.61 7.68
CA ASP A 298 16.32 13.07 7.72
C ASP A 298 16.56 13.70 9.11
N GLY A 299 16.77 12.87 10.14
CA GLY A 299 17.00 13.30 11.52
C GLY A 299 15.74 13.48 12.35
N ASN A 300 14.55 13.38 11.76
CA ASN A 300 13.30 13.55 12.48
C ASN A 300 12.88 12.24 13.16
N SER A 301 12.57 12.32 14.44
CA SER A 301 12.01 11.24 15.26
C SER A 301 10.71 11.69 15.88
N TYR A 302 9.68 10.91 15.68
CA TYR A 302 8.33 11.18 16.18
C TYR A 302 8.03 10.24 17.35
N PRO A 303 7.99 10.74 18.59
CA PRO A 303 7.66 9.90 19.74
C PRO A 303 6.20 9.44 19.66
N LYS A 304 5.94 8.24 20.19
CA LYS A 304 4.57 7.81 20.44
C LYS A 304 4.08 8.47 21.73
N ASN A 305 3.19 9.42 21.60
CA ASN A 305 2.67 10.24 22.71
C ASN A 305 1.12 10.24 22.78
N TYR A 306 0.52 9.15 22.33
CA TYR A 306 -0.92 8.89 22.36
C TYR A 306 -1.22 7.50 22.90
#